data_91f4c9a1dabdd06b21ba2cfddd447036
#
_entry.id   91f4c9a1dabdd06b21ba2cfddd447036
#
_cell.length_a   1.000
_cell.length_b   1.000
_cell.length_c   1.000
_cell.angle_alpha   90.00
_cell.angle_beta   90.00
_cell.angle_gamma   90.00
#
_symmetry.space_group_name_H-M   'P 1'
#
loop_
_entity.id
_entity.type
_entity.pdbx_description
1 polymer ?
#
loop_
_entity_poly.entity_id
_entity_poly.type
_entity_poly.pdbx_seq_one_letter_code
_entity_poly.pdbx_strand_id
1 'polypeptide(L)'
;MRVLAVDPGLTRCGIAVAEGVPGRTPTLIAFETFATPAHNEHALPERLALLDMKFQEWLDRYQPHSVAIERVFSQHNVSTAMTTAQVSALLMVAAHRRNILVTQHTPSEVKAAITGSGRADKKQVGSMVAKVLGLKEIPKPADSADAIALAICHIWKNSLVSK
;
A
#
# COMPACT_ATOMS: atom_id res chain seq x y z
N MET A 1 10.82 -10.30 -7.27
CA MET A 1 10.74 -8.84 -7.03
C MET A 1 10.15 -8.59 -5.65
N ARG A 2 10.82 -7.77 -4.84
CA ARG A 2 10.29 -7.33 -3.54
C ARG A 2 9.60 -5.98 -3.70
N VAL A 3 8.39 -5.86 -3.17
CA VAL A 3 7.55 -4.68 -3.28
C VAL A 3 7.21 -4.17 -1.90
N LEU A 4 7.37 -2.87 -1.68
CA LEU A 4 6.74 -2.15 -0.57
C LEU A 4 5.45 -1.52 -1.08
N ALA A 5 4.33 -1.86 -0.49
CA ALA A 5 3.01 -1.31 -0.85
C ALA A 5 2.45 -0.50 0.31
N VAL A 6 1.84 0.63 -0.02
CA VAL A 6 1.25 1.55 0.97
C VAL A 6 -0.14 1.96 0.55
N ASP A 7 -1.10 1.72 1.43
CA ASP A 7 -2.43 2.33 1.42
C ASP A 7 -2.35 3.60 2.29
N PRO A 8 -2.22 4.79 1.65
CA PRO A 8 -1.84 6.00 2.36
C PRO A 8 -3.01 6.63 3.11
N GLY A 9 -2.84 6.86 4.39
CA GLY A 9 -3.77 7.61 5.23
C GLY A 9 -3.04 8.36 6.33
N LEU A 10 -3.47 9.59 6.63
CA LEU A 10 -2.83 10.40 7.66
C LEU A 10 -3.03 9.81 9.06
N THR A 11 -4.24 9.33 9.37
CA THR A 11 -4.54 8.77 10.70
C THR A 11 -4.18 7.29 10.80
N ARG A 12 -4.37 6.56 9.71
CA ARG A 12 -4.06 5.12 9.61
C ARG A 12 -3.46 4.88 8.23
N CYS A 13 -2.29 4.31 8.20
CA CYS A 13 -1.54 4.01 6.99
C CYS A 13 -1.22 2.51 6.96
N GLY A 14 -1.75 1.81 5.98
CA GLY A 14 -1.44 0.39 5.76
C GLY A 14 -0.11 0.26 5.00
N ILE A 15 0.79 -0.59 5.51
CA ILE A 15 2.08 -0.86 4.89
C ILE A 15 2.25 -2.37 4.77
N ALA A 16 2.71 -2.85 3.62
CA ALA A 16 3.02 -4.27 3.41
C ALA A 16 4.26 -4.46 2.55
N VAL A 17 5.01 -5.52 2.83
CA VAL A 17 6.11 -5.98 1.98
C VAL A 17 5.82 -7.40 1.53
N ALA A 18 5.82 -7.62 0.24
CA ALA A 18 5.70 -8.94 -0.36
C ALA A 18 6.79 -9.16 -1.41
N GLU A 19 7.13 -10.42 -1.63
CA GLU A 19 8.09 -10.83 -2.64
C GLU A 19 7.49 -11.90 -3.55
N GLY A 20 7.74 -11.78 -4.85
CA GLY A 20 7.22 -12.74 -5.80
C GLY A 20 7.62 -12.46 -7.23
N VAL A 21 7.10 -13.29 -8.09
CA VAL A 21 7.19 -13.15 -9.55
C VAL A 21 5.80 -13.17 -10.16
N PRO A 22 5.60 -12.55 -11.32
CA PRO A 22 4.31 -12.55 -12.00
C PRO A 22 3.76 -13.97 -12.22
N GLY A 23 2.45 -14.13 -12.03
CA GLY A 23 1.75 -15.40 -12.24
C GLY A 23 1.97 -16.48 -11.17
N ARG A 24 2.72 -16.19 -10.11
CA ARG A 24 2.90 -17.10 -8.98
C ARG A 24 2.36 -16.47 -7.69
N THR A 25 2.09 -17.32 -6.71
CA THR A 25 1.72 -16.88 -5.36
C THR A 25 2.88 -16.11 -4.72
N PRO A 26 2.69 -14.85 -4.32
CA PRO A 26 3.71 -14.09 -3.63
C PRO A 26 3.89 -14.57 -2.19
N THR A 27 5.05 -14.30 -1.61
CA THR A 27 5.32 -14.47 -0.19
C THR A 27 5.14 -13.15 0.53
N LEU A 28 4.27 -13.12 1.54
CA LEU A 28 4.13 -11.99 2.45
C LEU A 28 5.31 -11.97 3.44
N ILE A 29 6.07 -10.87 3.45
CA ILE A 29 7.26 -10.73 4.31
C ILE A 29 6.90 -10.02 5.60
N ALA A 30 6.20 -8.88 5.50
CA ALA A 30 5.79 -8.08 6.64
C ALA A 30 4.58 -7.23 6.31
N PHE A 31 3.80 -6.85 7.32
CA PHE A 31 2.74 -5.86 7.19
C PHE A 31 2.47 -5.19 8.53
N GLU A 32 1.96 -3.98 8.47
CA GLU A 32 1.59 -3.17 9.64
C GLU A 32 0.52 -2.15 9.23
N THR A 33 -0.32 -1.77 10.17
CA THR A 33 -1.06 -0.51 10.08
C THR A 33 -0.46 0.45 11.08
N PHE A 34 0.21 1.47 10.57
CA PHE A 34 0.78 2.54 11.38
C PHE A 34 -0.29 3.61 11.62
N ALA A 35 -0.52 3.93 12.89
CA ALA A 35 -1.47 4.96 13.30
C ALA A 35 -0.73 6.18 13.83
N THR A 36 -1.06 7.36 13.34
CA THR A 36 -0.62 8.61 13.96
C THR A 36 -1.66 9.12 14.94
N PRO A 37 -1.25 9.85 16.00
CA PRO A 37 -2.21 10.43 16.94
C PRO A 37 -3.23 11.33 16.23
N ALA A 38 -4.50 11.21 16.60
CA ALA A 38 -5.57 12.07 16.12
C ALA A 38 -5.52 13.41 16.89
N HIS A 39 -4.88 14.40 16.30
CA HIS A 39 -4.83 15.76 16.83
C HIS A 39 -5.61 16.73 15.93
N ASN A 40 -5.67 17.98 16.35
CA ASN A 40 -6.19 19.08 15.55
C ASN A 40 -5.26 19.40 14.36
N GLU A 41 -5.65 20.36 13.52
CA GLU A 41 -4.91 20.73 12.30
C GLU A 41 -3.46 21.18 12.54
N HIS A 42 -3.15 21.72 13.73
CA HIS A 42 -1.80 22.17 14.10
C HIS A 42 -0.79 21.02 14.25
N ALA A 43 -1.26 19.79 14.40
CA ALA A 43 -0.41 18.60 14.50
C ALA A 43 -0.08 17.96 13.13
N LEU A 44 -0.53 18.53 12.00
CA LEU A 44 -0.30 17.93 10.67
C LEU A 44 1.20 17.75 10.34
N PRO A 45 2.09 18.73 10.52
CA PRO A 45 3.52 18.54 10.22
C PRO A 45 4.15 17.43 11.05
N GLU A 46 3.81 17.32 12.32
CA GLU A 46 4.32 16.29 13.22
C GLU A 46 3.85 14.88 12.80
N ARG A 47 2.58 14.75 12.42
CA ARG A 47 2.01 13.50 11.92
C ARG A 47 2.65 13.07 10.60
N LEU A 48 2.90 14.01 9.70
CA LEU A 48 3.62 13.75 8.45
C LEU A 48 5.07 13.34 8.73
N ALA A 49 5.75 13.98 9.69
CA ALA A 49 7.10 13.60 10.09
C ALA A 49 7.17 12.16 10.65
N LEU A 50 6.18 11.75 11.46
CA LEU A 50 6.09 10.38 11.98
C LEU A 50 5.92 9.36 10.84
N LEU A 51 5.09 9.68 9.83
CA LEU A 51 4.91 8.83 8.66
C LEU A 51 6.17 8.77 7.80
N ASP A 52 6.85 9.91 7.59
CA ASP A 52 8.13 9.92 6.87
C ASP A 52 9.17 9.04 7.55
N MET A 53 9.35 9.16 8.88
CA MET A 53 10.26 8.30 9.64
C MET A 53 9.90 6.82 9.45
N LYS A 54 8.63 6.46 9.48
CA LYS A 54 8.17 5.09 9.26
C LYS A 54 8.49 4.59 7.85
N PHE A 55 8.30 5.43 6.83
CA PHE A 55 8.65 5.08 5.46
C PHE A 55 10.15 4.90 5.27
N GLN A 56 10.97 5.77 5.85
CA GLN A 56 12.43 5.64 5.84
C GLN A 56 12.86 4.31 6.46
N GLU A 57 12.34 3.98 7.68
CA GLU A 57 12.60 2.72 8.37
C GLU A 57 12.30 1.51 7.49
N TRP A 58 11.12 1.48 6.85
CA TRP A 58 10.69 0.34 6.04
C TRP A 58 11.47 0.22 4.72
N LEU A 59 11.77 1.33 4.07
CA LEU A 59 12.60 1.34 2.86
C LEU A 59 14.02 0.83 3.16
N ASP A 60 14.61 1.27 4.27
CA ASP A 60 15.97 0.86 4.64
C ASP A 60 16.02 -0.60 5.12
N ARG A 61 15.02 -1.03 5.90
CA ARG A 61 14.96 -2.39 6.44
C ARG A 61 14.70 -3.44 5.37
N TYR A 62 13.76 -3.19 4.47
CA TYR A 62 13.32 -4.19 3.50
C TYR A 62 13.94 -4.05 2.11
N GLN A 63 14.55 -2.92 1.80
CA GLN A 63 15.22 -2.63 0.53
C GLN A 63 14.40 -3.11 -0.68
N PRO A 64 13.17 -2.59 -0.88
CA PRO A 64 12.29 -3.04 -1.95
C PRO A 64 12.86 -2.66 -3.32
N HIS A 65 12.58 -3.47 -4.34
CA HIS A 65 12.93 -3.16 -5.73
C HIS A 65 11.96 -2.15 -6.35
N SER A 66 10.74 -2.06 -5.83
CA SER A 66 9.73 -1.11 -6.27
C SER A 66 8.77 -0.76 -5.13
N VAL A 67 8.12 0.39 -5.26
CA VAL A 67 7.08 0.88 -4.36
C VAL A 67 5.75 0.96 -5.09
N ALA A 68 4.69 0.45 -4.47
CA ALA A 68 3.32 0.58 -4.93
C ALA A 68 2.52 1.48 -3.97
N ILE A 69 1.78 2.44 -4.50
CA ILE A 69 0.93 3.33 -3.71
C ILE A 69 -0.50 3.26 -4.25
N GLU A 70 -1.49 3.16 -3.36
CA GLU A 70 -2.87 3.30 -3.79
C GLU A 70 -3.11 4.75 -4.23
N ARG A 71 -3.68 4.89 -5.44
CA ARG A 71 -3.96 6.20 -6.00
C ARG A 71 -5.17 6.82 -5.31
N VAL A 72 -4.97 8.03 -4.81
CA VAL A 72 -6.03 8.79 -4.17
C VAL A 72 -7.09 9.20 -5.21
N PHE A 73 -8.33 8.80 -4.94
CA PHE A 73 -9.50 9.30 -5.62
C PHE A 73 -10.47 9.86 -4.57
N SER A 74 -10.76 11.13 -4.62
CA SER A 74 -11.83 11.68 -3.81
C SER A 74 -12.75 12.55 -4.65
N GLN A 75 -14.00 12.12 -4.74
CA GLN A 75 -15.09 12.95 -5.23
C GLN A 75 -15.93 13.54 -4.08
N HIS A 76 -15.79 12.99 -2.84
CA HIS A 76 -16.69 13.29 -1.73
C HIS A 76 -16.04 13.92 -0.51
N ASN A 77 -14.72 13.81 -0.32
CA ASN A 77 -14.01 14.40 0.82
C ASN A 77 -12.65 14.96 0.39
N VAL A 78 -12.65 16.21 -0.02
CA VAL A 78 -11.46 16.91 -0.50
C VAL A 78 -10.38 17.02 0.58
N SER A 79 -10.77 17.30 1.83
CA SER A 79 -9.80 17.42 2.94
C SER A 79 -9.03 16.11 3.17
N THR A 80 -9.73 14.97 3.19
CA THR A 80 -9.07 13.66 3.31
C THR A 80 -8.18 13.37 2.10
N ALA A 81 -8.64 13.69 0.89
CA ALA A 81 -7.83 13.49 -0.31
C ALA A 81 -6.54 14.30 -0.29
N MET A 82 -6.59 15.54 0.17
CA MET A 82 -5.40 16.40 0.29
C MET A 82 -4.39 15.82 1.27
N THR A 83 -4.82 15.42 2.47
CA THR A 83 -3.89 14.83 3.45
C THR A 83 -3.34 13.48 2.99
N THR A 84 -4.14 12.66 2.32
CA THR A 84 -3.68 11.39 1.73
C THR A 84 -2.65 11.63 0.62
N ALA A 85 -2.85 12.66 -0.21
CA ALA A 85 -1.88 13.04 -1.23
C ALA A 85 -0.55 13.51 -0.63
N GLN A 86 -0.59 14.26 0.47
CA GLN A 86 0.61 14.66 1.21
C GLN A 86 1.39 13.44 1.75
N VAL A 87 0.68 12.47 2.35
CA VAL A 87 1.30 11.21 2.80
C VAL A 87 1.93 10.45 1.63
N SER A 88 1.23 10.34 0.50
CA SER A 88 1.75 9.69 -0.71
C SER A 88 3.02 10.38 -1.22
N ALA A 89 3.05 11.71 -1.20
CA ALA A 89 4.20 12.49 -1.66
C ALA A 89 5.45 12.23 -0.82
N LEU A 90 5.34 12.05 0.49
CA LEU A 90 6.47 11.68 1.37
C LEU A 90 7.13 10.38 0.91
N LEU A 91 6.33 9.35 0.68
CA LEU A 91 6.84 8.05 0.23
C LEU A 91 7.44 8.12 -1.17
N MET A 92 6.82 8.87 -2.10
CA MET A 92 7.37 9.08 -3.44
C MET A 92 8.76 9.72 -3.40
N VAL A 93 8.93 10.76 -2.59
CA VAL A 93 10.22 11.46 -2.42
C VAL A 93 11.25 10.53 -1.76
N ALA A 94 10.86 9.80 -0.71
CA ALA A 94 11.73 8.86 -0.01
C ALA A 94 12.22 7.73 -0.92
N ALA A 95 11.32 7.17 -1.76
CA ALA A 95 11.65 6.14 -2.75
C ALA A 95 12.55 6.68 -3.87
N HIS A 96 12.22 7.86 -4.41
CA HIS A 96 13.01 8.49 -5.47
C HIS A 96 14.46 8.76 -5.04
N ARG A 97 14.67 9.24 -3.81
CA ARG A 97 16.02 9.46 -3.25
C ARG A 97 16.88 8.17 -3.18
N ARG A 98 16.23 7.01 -3.22
CA ARG A 98 16.87 5.68 -3.24
C ARG A 98 16.89 5.03 -4.62
N ASN A 99 16.52 5.76 -5.67
CA ASN A 99 16.36 5.26 -7.03
C ASN A 99 15.38 4.08 -7.15
N ILE A 100 14.34 4.05 -6.28
CA ILE A 100 13.31 3.03 -6.30
C ILE A 100 12.12 3.55 -7.11
N LEU A 101 11.68 2.75 -8.09
CA LEU A 101 10.53 3.09 -8.93
C LEU A 101 9.23 3.06 -8.11
N VAL A 102 8.38 4.06 -8.33
CA VAL A 102 7.07 4.15 -7.71
C VAL A 102 5.97 3.99 -8.76
N THR A 103 5.00 3.14 -8.48
CA THR A 103 3.81 2.96 -9.32
C THR A 103 2.56 3.18 -8.50
N GLN A 104 1.60 3.92 -9.04
CA GLN A 104 0.29 4.10 -8.44
C GLN A 104 -0.73 3.18 -9.09
N HIS A 105 -1.56 2.53 -8.26
CA HIS A 105 -2.67 1.70 -8.70
C HIS A 105 -3.99 2.27 -8.17
N THR A 106 -5.02 2.26 -8.99
CA THR A 106 -6.36 2.64 -8.55
C THR A 106 -6.98 1.54 -7.69
N PRO A 107 -7.91 1.88 -6.77
CA PRO A 107 -8.65 0.87 -6.00
C PRO A 107 -9.34 -0.18 -6.87
N SER A 108 -9.92 0.24 -8.01
CA SER A 108 -10.58 -0.67 -8.95
C SER A 108 -9.61 -1.66 -9.60
N GLU A 109 -8.39 -1.21 -9.91
CA GLU A 109 -7.34 -2.10 -10.46
C GLU A 109 -6.90 -3.13 -9.44
N VAL A 110 -6.71 -2.72 -8.17
CA VAL A 110 -6.34 -3.64 -7.09
C VAL A 110 -7.44 -4.69 -6.89
N LYS A 111 -8.69 -4.26 -6.77
CA LYS A 111 -9.84 -5.16 -6.64
C LYS A 111 -9.95 -6.15 -7.80
N ALA A 112 -9.81 -5.67 -9.03
CA ALA A 112 -9.88 -6.51 -10.23
C ALA A 112 -8.74 -7.53 -10.27
N ALA A 113 -7.53 -7.14 -9.91
CA ALA A 113 -6.38 -8.04 -9.88
C ALA A 113 -6.55 -9.18 -8.86
N ILE A 114 -7.12 -8.87 -7.68
CA ILE A 114 -7.27 -9.84 -6.59
C ILE A 114 -8.49 -10.74 -6.77
N THR A 115 -9.63 -10.18 -7.21
CA THR A 115 -10.93 -10.87 -7.21
C THR A 115 -11.50 -11.16 -8.60
N GLY A 116 -10.89 -10.60 -9.64
CA GLY A 116 -11.44 -10.58 -10.99
C GLY A 116 -12.51 -9.50 -11.21
N SER A 117 -12.89 -8.72 -10.19
CA SER A 117 -13.91 -7.67 -10.28
C SER A 117 -13.47 -6.37 -9.62
N GLY A 118 -13.43 -5.28 -10.39
CA GLY A 118 -13.11 -3.94 -9.87
C GLY A 118 -14.19 -3.37 -8.92
N ARG A 119 -15.35 -4.04 -8.80
CA ARG A 119 -16.46 -3.66 -7.92
C ARG A 119 -16.53 -4.49 -6.63
N ALA A 120 -15.58 -5.39 -6.39
CA ALA A 120 -15.53 -6.22 -5.20
C ALA A 120 -15.57 -5.36 -3.92
N ASP A 121 -16.25 -5.86 -2.90
CA ASP A 121 -16.25 -5.23 -1.58
C ASP A 121 -14.98 -5.59 -0.79
N LYS A 122 -14.75 -4.89 0.33
CA LYS A 122 -13.56 -5.11 1.18
C LYS A 122 -13.47 -6.53 1.74
N LYS A 123 -14.60 -7.15 2.07
CA LYS A 123 -14.64 -8.52 2.60
C LYS A 123 -14.22 -9.53 1.53
N GLN A 124 -14.70 -9.35 0.30
CA GLN A 124 -14.31 -10.18 -0.84
C GLN A 124 -12.81 -10.06 -1.12
N VAL A 125 -12.26 -8.84 -1.15
CA VAL A 125 -10.83 -8.61 -1.33
C VAL A 125 -10.02 -9.27 -0.22
N GLY A 126 -10.37 -9.03 1.06
CA GLY A 126 -9.67 -9.62 2.20
C GLY A 126 -9.70 -11.15 2.20
N SER A 127 -10.86 -11.75 1.86
CA SER A 127 -11.00 -13.22 1.74
C SER A 127 -10.11 -13.78 0.63
N MET A 128 -10.03 -13.10 -0.51
CA MET A 128 -9.16 -13.53 -1.62
C MET A 128 -7.68 -13.35 -1.28
N VAL A 129 -7.29 -12.28 -0.60
CA VAL A 129 -5.92 -12.09 -0.09
C VAL A 129 -5.51 -13.26 0.81
N ALA A 130 -6.37 -13.61 1.79
CA ALA A 130 -6.12 -14.74 2.68
C ALA A 130 -5.97 -16.05 1.89
N LYS A 131 -6.85 -16.30 0.93
CA LYS A 131 -6.81 -17.50 0.06
C LYS A 131 -5.53 -17.57 -0.78
N VAL A 132 -5.16 -16.45 -1.43
CA VAL A 132 -3.95 -16.36 -2.27
C VAL A 132 -2.70 -16.64 -1.47
N LEU A 133 -2.61 -16.11 -0.25
CA LEU A 133 -1.44 -16.26 0.61
C LEU A 133 -1.48 -17.50 1.51
N GLY A 134 -2.54 -18.31 1.44
CA GLY A 134 -2.71 -19.48 2.31
C GLY A 134 -2.86 -19.13 3.79
N LEU A 135 -3.39 -17.95 4.12
CA LEU A 135 -3.60 -17.51 5.50
C LEU A 135 -4.88 -18.12 6.07
N LYS A 136 -4.87 -18.40 7.37
CA LYS A 136 -6.04 -18.95 8.08
C LYS A 136 -7.17 -17.92 8.25
N GLU A 137 -6.82 -16.64 8.33
CA GLU A 137 -7.74 -15.53 8.55
C GLU A 137 -7.41 -14.33 7.65
N ILE A 138 -8.40 -13.47 7.45
CA ILE A 138 -8.19 -12.18 6.77
C ILE A 138 -7.24 -11.32 7.61
N PRO A 139 -6.17 -10.75 7.01
CA PRO A 139 -5.26 -9.85 7.73
C PRO A 139 -6.01 -8.69 8.39
N LYS A 140 -5.63 -8.39 9.62
CA LYS A 140 -6.20 -7.28 10.40
C LYS A 140 -5.09 -6.33 10.84
N PRO A 141 -5.39 -5.06 10.97
CA PRO A 141 -6.65 -4.38 10.61
C PRO A 141 -6.85 -4.27 9.08
N ALA A 142 -8.01 -3.74 8.64
CA ALA A 142 -8.40 -3.69 7.23
C ALA A 142 -7.37 -2.98 6.34
N ASP A 143 -6.76 -1.88 6.82
CA ASP A 143 -5.75 -1.12 6.07
C ASP A 143 -4.52 -1.98 5.74
N SER A 144 -4.17 -2.96 6.61
CA SER A 144 -3.12 -3.94 6.31
C SER A 144 -3.54 -4.87 5.16
N ALA A 145 -4.79 -5.32 5.14
CA ALA A 145 -5.30 -6.17 4.05
C ALA A 145 -5.31 -5.41 2.72
N ASP A 146 -5.66 -4.12 2.73
CA ASP A 146 -5.65 -3.25 1.55
C ASP A 146 -4.20 -3.08 1.02
N ALA A 147 -3.22 -2.82 1.89
CA ALA A 147 -1.80 -2.74 1.51
C ALA A 147 -1.24 -4.07 0.97
N ILE A 148 -1.63 -5.20 1.55
CA ILE A 148 -1.24 -6.53 1.07
C ILE A 148 -1.84 -6.79 -0.32
N ALA A 149 -3.12 -6.49 -0.53
CA ALA A 149 -3.79 -6.60 -1.82
C ALA A 149 -3.06 -5.78 -2.89
N LEU A 150 -2.67 -4.54 -2.55
CA LEU A 150 -1.91 -3.66 -3.43
C LEU A 150 -0.53 -4.27 -3.79
N ALA A 151 0.19 -4.85 -2.84
CA ALA A 151 1.47 -5.51 -3.09
C ALA A 151 1.32 -6.68 -4.08
N ILE A 152 0.32 -7.54 -3.87
CA ILE A 152 0.01 -8.66 -4.77
C ILE A 152 -0.34 -8.14 -6.17
N CYS A 153 -1.22 -7.15 -6.26
CA CYS A 153 -1.61 -6.53 -7.52
C CYS A 153 -0.38 -6.02 -8.29
N HIS A 154 0.51 -5.31 -7.61
CA HIS A 154 1.71 -4.76 -8.22
C HIS A 154 2.64 -5.86 -8.75
N ILE A 155 2.88 -6.93 -7.97
CA ILE A 155 3.71 -8.07 -8.38
C ILE A 155 3.12 -8.73 -9.64
N TRP A 156 1.81 -8.97 -9.68
CA TRP A 156 1.17 -9.63 -10.80
C TRP A 156 1.09 -8.79 -12.07
N LYS A 157 0.92 -7.47 -11.94
CA LYS A 157 0.85 -6.55 -13.10
C LYS A 157 2.20 -6.24 -13.71
N ASN A 158 3.29 -6.34 -12.95
CA ASN A 158 4.64 -6.02 -13.45
C ASN A 158 5.20 -7.03 -14.45
N SER A 159 4.49 -8.11 -14.76
CA SER A 159 4.81 -9.01 -15.87
C SER A 159 4.73 -8.33 -17.26
N LEU A 160 4.12 -7.15 -17.33
CA LEU A 160 3.90 -6.44 -18.59
C LEU A 160 5.00 -5.43 -18.94
N VAL A 161 6.00 -5.24 -18.07
CA VAL A 161 7.06 -4.22 -18.25
C VAL A 161 8.40 -4.83 -18.67
N SER A 162 8.50 -6.16 -18.75
CA SER A 162 9.71 -6.86 -19.22
C SER A 162 9.57 -7.23 -20.69
N LYS A 163 9.54 -6.22 -21.57
CA LYS A 163 9.81 -6.37 -23.01
C LYS A 163 10.65 -5.20 -23.49
#